data_b293d531f14b62b2ee16306582ff7acf
#
_entry.id   b293d531f14b62b2ee16306582ff7acf
#
_cell.length_a   1.000
_cell.length_b   1.000
_cell.length_c   1.000
_cell.angle_alpha   90.00
_cell.angle_beta   90.00
_cell.angle_gamma   90.00
#
_symmetry.space_group_name_H-M   'P 1'
#
loop_
_entity.id
_entity.type
_entity.pdbx_description
1 polymer ?
#
loop_
_entity_poly.entity_id
_entity_poly.type
_entity_poly.pdbx_seq_one_letter_code
_entity_poly.pdbx_strand_id
1 'polypeptide(L)'
;MPAAKEKISVIMPVYDAKDLLPLAVRSVLAQTHDDLELLLVEDGSPNGCGELCDRLAAQDSRVRVIHKPNGGAASARNAGLDAAAGDYIGFVDSDDLVEPDFYAVLLAALQAGGCGMAACTADRIDENGSPLPGGDVDVQTPGVRPSLELFRDLFARGSIYPIVCWNKLFDARLWQGRRFDTSFRYGDDGNVMHLICDGQTTACVDRPLYHYRLRTGSMTASVFQPRRLDDLRLWHMWYRYFLDRPGCADLAQWCLADYWRRFYLLYLLARQDGPLTPENRAAFDQYLPQLRGLLGAIAADPYVPKLEKFRARLFAAAPGLAYALARAWGRLAGGEKDA
;
A
#
# COMPACT_ATOMS: atom_id res chain seq x y z
N MET A 1 -30.09 -23.87 12.80
CA MET A 1 -29.56 -22.58 13.21
C MET A 1 -29.67 -21.67 12.01
N PRO A 2 -30.09 -20.39 12.10
CA PRO A 2 -29.97 -19.49 10.97
C PRO A 2 -28.51 -19.48 10.55
N ALA A 3 -28.24 -19.56 9.24
CA ALA A 3 -26.90 -19.40 8.71
C ALA A 3 -26.30 -18.11 9.27
N ALA A 4 -25.05 -18.19 9.75
CA ALA A 4 -24.35 -17.00 10.24
C ALA A 4 -24.44 -15.96 9.10
N LYS A 5 -24.83 -14.73 9.45
CA LYS A 5 -24.80 -13.62 8.50
C LYS A 5 -23.35 -13.43 8.06
N GLU A 6 -23.12 -13.47 6.76
CA GLU A 6 -21.79 -13.36 6.17
C GLU A 6 -21.68 -12.02 5.44
N LYS A 7 -22.27 -10.97 5.99
CA LYS A 7 -22.33 -9.65 5.37
C LYS A 7 -20.93 -9.06 5.22
N ILE A 8 -20.64 -8.58 4.02
CA ILE A 8 -19.38 -7.91 3.70
C ILE A 8 -19.62 -6.42 3.57
N SER A 9 -18.90 -5.59 4.32
CA SER A 9 -18.80 -4.15 4.08
C SER A 9 -17.61 -3.86 3.19
N VAL A 10 -17.88 -3.39 1.97
CA VAL A 10 -16.85 -2.95 1.03
C VAL A 10 -16.67 -1.45 1.17
N ILE A 11 -15.47 -1.01 1.53
CA ILE A 11 -15.12 0.40 1.72
C ILE A 11 -14.37 0.90 0.50
N MET A 12 -14.90 1.91 -0.16
CA MET A 12 -14.32 2.53 -1.36
C MET A 12 -14.05 4.01 -1.12
N PRO A 13 -12.79 4.41 -0.86
CA PRO A 13 -12.40 5.82 -0.83
C PRO A 13 -12.58 6.45 -2.20
N VAL A 14 -13.22 7.61 -2.28
CA VAL A 14 -13.47 8.33 -3.53
C VAL A 14 -12.87 9.72 -3.46
N TYR A 15 -11.90 10.00 -4.34
CA TYR A 15 -11.35 11.33 -4.56
C TYR A 15 -10.88 11.47 -6.00
N ASP A 16 -11.43 12.45 -6.74
CA ASP A 16 -11.05 12.79 -8.12
C ASP A 16 -11.07 11.59 -9.10
N ALA A 17 -12.06 10.68 -8.94
CA ALA A 17 -12.18 9.44 -9.70
C ALA A 17 -13.43 9.38 -10.61
N LYS A 18 -13.95 10.54 -11.05
CA LYS A 18 -15.25 10.65 -11.71
C LYS A 18 -15.47 9.70 -12.89
N ASP A 19 -14.44 9.52 -13.72
CA ASP A 19 -14.56 8.72 -14.95
C ASP A 19 -14.46 7.21 -14.69
N LEU A 20 -13.78 6.80 -13.63
CA LEU A 20 -13.51 5.39 -13.30
C LEU A 20 -14.44 4.84 -12.22
N LEU A 21 -14.94 5.70 -11.33
CA LEU A 21 -15.85 5.32 -10.24
C LEU A 21 -17.05 4.46 -10.68
N PRO A 22 -17.76 4.75 -11.80
CA PRO A 22 -18.88 3.89 -12.22
C PRO A 22 -18.44 2.47 -12.64
N LEU A 23 -17.21 2.30 -13.08
CA LEU A 23 -16.67 0.99 -13.44
C LEU A 23 -16.32 0.20 -12.17
N ALA A 24 -15.64 0.83 -11.22
CA ALA A 24 -15.30 0.23 -9.93
C ALA A 24 -16.56 -0.18 -9.16
N VAL A 25 -17.55 0.71 -9.04
CA VAL A 25 -18.83 0.42 -8.37
C VAL A 25 -19.56 -0.75 -9.03
N ARG A 26 -19.63 -0.80 -10.38
CA ARG A 26 -20.25 -1.93 -11.07
C ARG A 26 -19.55 -3.25 -10.80
N SER A 27 -18.20 -3.29 -10.75
CA SER A 27 -17.47 -4.52 -10.47
C SER A 27 -17.76 -5.06 -9.07
N VAL A 28 -17.94 -4.17 -8.08
CA VAL A 28 -18.34 -4.55 -6.71
C VAL A 28 -19.80 -4.99 -6.64
N LEU A 29 -20.71 -4.30 -7.32
CA LEU A 29 -22.14 -4.66 -7.31
C LEU A 29 -22.46 -5.94 -8.13
N ALA A 30 -21.55 -6.35 -9.02
CA ALA A 30 -21.65 -7.59 -9.81
C ALA A 30 -21.08 -8.81 -9.07
N GLN A 31 -20.72 -8.71 -7.81
CA GLN A 31 -20.19 -9.83 -7.04
C GLN A 31 -21.22 -10.97 -6.92
N THR A 32 -20.72 -12.22 -7.00
CA THR A 32 -21.54 -13.42 -6.80
C THR A 32 -21.93 -13.66 -5.34
N HIS A 33 -21.29 -12.97 -4.41
CA HIS A 33 -21.70 -12.91 -3.00
C HIS A 33 -22.67 -11.74 -2.83
N ASP A 34 -23.96 -12.04 -2.57
CA ASP A 34 -25.03 -11.06 -2.60
C ASP A 34 -25.15 -10.21 -1.32
N ASP A 35 -24.78 -10.76 -0.14
CA ASP A 35 -24.92 -10.08 1.15
C ASP A 35 -23.75 -9.10 1.38
N LEU A 36 -23.77 -8.01 0.64
CA LEU A 36 -22.77 -6.95 0.76
C LEU A 36 -23.41 -5.55 0.86
N GLU A 37 -22.69 -4.62 1.49
CA GLU A 37 -22.91 -3.19 1.36
C GLU A 37 -21.65 -2.54 0.79
N LEU A 38 -21.83 -1.52 -0.05
CA LEU A 38 -20.75 -0.70 -0.60
C LEU A 38 -20.81 0.70 0.01
N LEU A 39 -19.75 1.05 0.76
CA LEU A 39 -19.60 2.36 1.38
C LEU A 39 -18.69 3.23 0.51
N LEU A 40 -19.30 4.13 -0.27
CA LEU A 40 -18.59 5.16 -1.02
C LEU A 40 -18.24 6.30 -0.07
N VAL A 41 -16.95 6.44 0.26
CA VAL A 41 -16.50 7.53 1.13
C VAL A 41 -15.92 8.63 0.28
N GLU A 42 -16.75 9.63 0.00
CA GLU A 42 -16.41 10.80 -0.81
C GLU A 42 -15.59 11.79 0.03
N ASP A 43 -14.32 11.95 -0.32
CA ASP A 43 -13.31 12.67 0.45
C ASP A 43 -13.09 14.10 -0.05
N GLY A 44 -14.19 14.84 -0.31
CA GLY A 44 -14.16 16.25 -0.69
C GLY A 44 -13.61 16.50 -2.09
N SER A 45 -14.02 15.72 -3.09
CA SER A 45 -13.58 15.86 -4.48
C SER A 45 -14.05 17.17 -5.13
N PRO A 46 -13.18 17.86 -5.87
CA PRO A 46 -13.52 19.14 -6.49
C PRO A 46 -14.31 19.04 -7.80
N ASN A 47 -14.48 17.83 -8.37
CA ASN A 47 -14.87 17.58 -9.76
C ASN A 47 -16.30 17.00 -9.93
N GLY A 48 -17.16 17.08 -8.91
CA GLY A 48 -18.53 16.54 -8.97
C GLY A 48 -18.63 15.03 -8.73
N CYS A 49 -17.62 14.43 -8.11
CA CYS A 49 -17.70 13.03 -7.65
C CYS A 49 -18.78 12.84 -6.59
N GLY A 50 -19.03 13.84 -5.72
CA GLY A 50 -20.07 13.77 -4.70
C GLY A 50 -21.44 13.49 -5.26
N GLU A 51 -21.87 14.29 -6.24
CA GLU A 51 -23.16 14.10 -6.91
C GLU A 51 -23.20 12.79 -7.71
N LEU A 52 -22.05 12.31 -8.19
CA LEU A 52 -21.98 11.01 -8.85
C LEU A 52 -22.18 9.87 -7.84
N CYS A 53 -21.58 9.94 -6.66
CA CYS A 53 -21.79 8.99 -5.57
C CYS A 53 -23.27 8.92 -5.19
N ASP A 54 -23.94 10.08 -5.02
CA ASP A 54 -25.36 10.14 -4.68
C ASP A 54 -26.24 9.49 -5.75
N ARG A 55 -25.94 9.74 -7.04
CA ARG A 55 -26.66 9.09 -8.15
C ARG A 55 -26.46 7.57 -8.17
N LEU A 56 -25.26 7.07 -7.86
CA LEU A 56 -24.99 5.65 -7.79
C LEU A 56 -25.74 5.00 -6.61
N ALA A 57 -25.77 5.65 -5.46
CA ALA A 57 -26.53 5.17 -4.30
C ALA A 57 -28.05 5.15 -4.55
N ALA A 58 -28.57 6.10 -5.34
CA ALA A 58 -29.98 6.09 -5.72
C ALA A 58 -30.37 4.92 -6.65
N GLN A 59 -29.40 4.26 -7.31
CA GLN A 59 -29.64 3.18 -8.25
C GLN A 59 -29.59 1.77 -7.60
N ASP A 60 -28.88 1.62 -6.47
CA ASP A 60 -28.74 0.33 -5.79
C ASP A 60 -28.74 0.53 -4.26
N SER A 61 -29.69 -0.10 -3.59
CA SER A 61 -29.88 0.04 -2.13
C SER A 61 -28.73 -0.51 -1.28
N ARG A 62 -27.83 -1.28 -1.87
CA ARG A 62 -26.61 -1.75 -1.21
C ARG A 62 -25.53 -0.66 -1.10
N VAL A 63 -25.66 0.44 -1.87
CA VAL A 63 -24.71 1.55 -1.88
C VAL A 63 -25.11 2.61 -0.85
N ARG A 64 -24.16 3.00 -0.03
CA ARG A 64 -24.28 4.12 0.93
C ARG A 64 -23.17 5.12 0.71
N VAL A 65 -23.46 6.41 0.79
CA VAL A 65 -22.47 7.48 0.61
C VAL A 65 -22.15 8.13 1.97
N ILE A 66 -20.90 8.41 2.18
CA ILE A 66 -20.39 9.18 3.31
C ILE A 66 -19.60 10.35 2.73
N HIS A 67 -20.17 11.56 2.83
CA HIS A 67 -19.47 12.79 2.44
C HIS A 67 -18.64 13.33 3.58
N LYS A 68 -17.38 13.71 3.30
CA LYS A 68 -16.52 14.32 4.31
C LYS A 68 -15.55 15.34 3.69
N PRO A 69 -15.05 16.31 4.47
CA PRO A 69 -13.94 17.13 4.03
C PRO A 69 -12.70 16.31 3.70
N ASN A 70 -11.92 16.74 2.68
CA ASN A 70 -10.72 16.02 2.26
C ASN A 70 -9.77 15.79 3.43
N GLY A 71 -9.44 14.53 3.67
CA GLY A 71 -8.52 14.06 4.70
C GLY A 71 -7.53 13.00 4.20
N GLY A 72 -7.63 12.61 2.92
CA GLY A 72 -6.82 11.56 2.30
C GLY A 72 -7.41 10.16 2.48
N ALA A 73 -6.86 9.19 1.74
CA ALA A 73 -7.39 7.83 1.65
C ALA A 73 -7.47 7.11 3.01
N ALA A 74 -6.47 7.26 3.88
CA ALA A 74 -6.51 6.74 5.26
C ALA A 74 -7.72 7.26 6.05
N SER A 75 -8.00 8.56 5.96
CA SER A 75 -9.14 9.19 6.61
C SER A 75 -10.47 8.71 6.04
N ALA A 76 -10.55 8.52 4.73
CA ALA A 76 -11.73 7.99 4.06
C ALA A 76 -11.96 6.52 4.46
N ARG A 77 -10.91 5.67 4.47
CA ARG A 77 -11.04 4.28 4.93
C ARG A 77 -11.49 4.19 6.39
N ASN A 78 -10.98 5.06 7.26
CA ASN A 78 -11.42 5.12 8.66
C ASN A 78 -12.91 5.47 8.80
N ALA A 79 -13.40 6.47 8.04
CA ALA A 79 -14.82 6.82 8.05
C ALA A 79 -15.70 5.66 7.54
N GLY A 80 -15.21 4.90 6.54
CA GLY A 80 -15.85 3.66 6.09
C GLY A 80 -15.88 2.59 7.17
N LEU A 81 -14.75 2.36 7.88
CA LEU A 81 -14.67 1.43 9.00
C LEU A 81 -15.62 1.78 10.15
N ASP A 82 -15.82 3.07 10.43
CA ASP A 82 -16.74 3.53 11.47
C ASP A 82 -18.22 3.31 11.10
N ALA A 83 -18.53 3.26 9.80
CA ALA A 83 -19.90 3.07 9.28
C ALA A 83 -20.21 1.63 8.85
N ALA A 84 -19.17 0.76 8.78
CA ALA A 84 -19.32 -0.63 8.36
C ALA A 84 -20.18 -1.43 9.34
N ALA A 85 -21.09 -2.26 8.80
CA ALA A 85 -22.01 -3.10 9.57
C ALA A 85 -21.86 -4.60 9.25
N GLY A 86 -20.89 -4.95 8.38
CA GLY A 86 -20.61 -6.32 7.97
C GLY A 86 -19.77 -7.09 8.97
N ASP A 87 -19.86 -8.42 8.89
CA ASP A 87 -19.03 -9.36 9.63
C ASP A 87 -17.60 -9.40 9.06
N TYR A 88 -17.47 -8.99 7.80
CA TYR A 88 -16.20 -8.92 7.07
C TYR A 88 -16.02 -7.53 6.44
N ILE A 89 -14.75 -7.13 6.31
CA ILE A 89 -14.35 -5.85 5.71
C ILE A 89 -13.51 -6.11 4.48
N GLY A 90 -13.88 -5.50 3.35
CA GLY A 90 -13.09 -5.39 2.14
C GLY A 90 -12.79 -3.93 1.79
N PHE A 91 -11.71 -3.69 1.07
CA PHE A 91 -11.37 -2.38 0.51
C PHE A 91 -11.22 -2.51 -1.00
N VAL A 92 -11.71 -1.53 -1.75
CA VAL A 92 -11.52 -1.43 -3.20
C VAL A 92 -11.26 0.03 -3.54
N ASP A 93 -10.20 0.30 -4.27
CA ASP A 93 -9.89 1.67 -4.71
C ASP A 93 -10.83 2.08 -5.87
N SER A 94 -11.21 3.35 -5.93
CA SER A 94 -12.25 3.87 -6.83
C SER A 94 -11.87 3.91 -8.31
N ASP A 95 -10.66 3.52 -8.65
CA ASP A 95 -10.13 3.44 -10.01
C ASP A 95 -9.79 2.01 -10.45
N ASP A 96 -9.94 1.02 -9.56
CA ASP A 96 -9.62 -0.38 -9.81
C ASP A 96 -10.87 -1.24 -10.12
N LEU A 97 -10.64 -2.52 -10.47
CA LEU A 97 -11.72 -3.47 -10.73
C LEU A 97 -11.49 -4.76 -9.93
N VAL A 98 -12.59 -5.50 -9.69
CA VAL A 98 -12.53 -6.82 -9.06
C VAL A 98 -13.29 -7.86 -9.90
N GLU A 99 -12.80 -9.10 -9.91
CA GLU A 99 -13.48 -10.23 -10.54
C GLU A 99 -14.84 -10.52 -9.90
N PRO A 100 -15.83 -11.03 -10.64
CA PRO A 100 -17.18 -11.26 -10.10
C PRO A 100 -17.24 -12.21 -8.90
N ASP A 101 -16.28 -13.10 -8.74
CA ASP A 101 -16.21 -14.06 -7.63
C ASP A 101 -15.16 -13.67 -6.55
N PHE A 102 -14.63 -12.44 -6.58
CA PHE A 102 -13.57 -11.98 -5.69
C PHE A 102 -13.91 -12.22 -4.21
N TYR A 103 -15.03 -11.69 -3.73
CA TYR A 103 -15.41 -11.86 -2.33
C TYR A 103 -15.86 -13.28 -1.99
N ALA A 104 -16.55 -13.97 -2.89
CA ALA A 104 -16.95 -15.37 -2.67
C ALA A 104 -15.75 -16.29 -2.48
N VAL A 105 -14.71 -16.14 -3.30
CA VAL A 105 -13.47 -16.92 -3.21
C VAL A 105 -12.69 -16.60 -1.95
N LEU A 106 -12.52 -15.30 -1.61
CA LEU A 106 -11.79 -14.91 -0.42
C LEU A 106 -12.51 -15.35 0.86
N LEU A 107 -13.83 -15.22 0.92
CA LEU A 107 -14.63 -15.67 2.07
C LEU A 107 -14.52 -17.18 2.27
N ALA A 108 -14.68 -17.96 1.19
CA ALA A 108 -14.53 -19.41 1.26
C ALA A 108 -13.13 -19.84 1.72
N ALA A 109 -12.08 -19.18 1.22
CA ALA A 109 -10.70 -19.46 1.62
C ALA A 109 -10.45 -19.11 3.10
N LEU A 110 -10.94 -17.95 3.55
CA LEU A 110 -10.83 -17.49 4.96
C LEU A 110 -11.50 -18.49 5.90
N GLN A 111 -12.72 -18.92 5.58
CA GLN A 111 -13.50 -19.86 6.39
C GLN A 111 -12.88 -21.26 6.41
N ALA A 112 -12.52 -21.80 5.23
CA ALA A 112 -11.88 -23.11 5.12
C ALA A 112 -10.53 -23.15 5.87
N GLY A 113 -9.79 -22.04 5.89
CA GLY A 113 -8.52 -21.92 6.62
C GLY A 113 -8.67 -21.62 8.11
N GLY A 114 -9.85 -21.25 8.58
CA GLY A 114 -10.04 -20.73 9.93
C GLY A 114 -9.21 -19.48 10.21
N CYS A 115 -9.01 -18.65 9.18
CA CYS A 115 -8.11 -17.49 9.21
C CYS A 115 -8.85 -16.21 9.59
N GLY A 116 -8.11 -15.21 10.11
CA GLY A 116 -8.64 -13.86 10.32
C GLY A 116 -8.73 -13.04 9.01
N MET A 117 -8.00 -13.44 7.97
CA MET A 117 -8.03 -12.77 6.66
C MET A 117 -7.73 -13.73 5.52
N ALA A 118 -8.16 -13.36 4.31
CA ALA A 118 -7.75 -13.98 3.06
C ALA A 118 -7.19 -12.92 2.11
N ALA A 119 -6.27 -13.32 1.23
CA ALA A 119 -5.66 -12.46 0.22
C ALA A 119 -5.54 -13.19 -1.12
N CYS A 120 -5.75 -12.46 -2.22
CA CYS A 120 -5.55 -12.98 -3.57
C CYS A 120 -4.38 -12.31 -4.27
N THR A 121 -3.99 -12.83 -5.45
CA THR A 121 -3.08 -12.15 -6.36
C THR A 121 -3.81 -11.02 -7.11
N ALA A 122 -3.05 -10.13 -7.73
CA ALA A 122 -3.57 -9.06 -8.57
C ALA A 122 -2.81 -9.03 -9.90
N ASP A 123 -3.43 -8.50 -10.93
CA ASP A 123 -2.79 -8.12 -12.17
C ASP A 123 -2.85 -6.61 -12.39
N ARG A 124 -2.19 -6.14 -13.45
CA ARG A 124 -2.21 -4.73 -13.85
C ARG A 124 -3.01 -4.56 -15.12
N ILE A 125 -3.83 -3.53 -15.13
CA ILE A 125 -4.58 -3.09 -16.31
C ILE A 125 -4.20 -1.66 -16.70
N ASP A 126 -4.37 -1.33 -17.97
CA ASP A 126 -4.19 0.02 -18.48
C ASP A 126 -5.39 0.93 -18.14
N GLU A 127 -5.35 2.19 -18.58
CA GLU A 127 -6.43 3.16 -18.38
C GLU A 127 -7.78 2.70 -18.94
N ASN A 128 -7.77 1.85 -19.98
CA ASN A 128 -8.96 1.32 -20.64
C ASN A 128 -9.47 0.00 -20.03
N GLY A 129 -8.72 -0.57 -19.07
CA GLY A 129 -9.05 -1.86 -18.46
C GLY A 129 -8.47 -3.07 -19.18
N SER A 130 -7.56 -2.87 -20.14
CA SER A 130 -6.90 -3.99 -20.83
C SER A 130 -5.72 -4.52 -20.01
N PRO A 131 -5.52 -5.85 -19.92
CA PRO A 131 -4.39 -6.43 -19.20
C PRO A 131 -3.05 -5.95 -19.75
N LEU A 132 -2.12 -5.64 -18.85
CA LEU A 132 -0.76 -5.25 -19.21
C LEU A 132 0.17 -6.48 -19.20
N PRO A 133 1.04 -6.65 -20.22
CA PRO A 133 2.01 -7.76 -20.28
C PRO A 133 2.93 -7.78 -19.05
N GLY A 134 3.13 -8.94 -18.45
CA GLY A 134 3.94 -9.09 -17.23
C GLY A 134 3.33 -8.40 -16.01
N GLY A 135 2.03 -8.15 -16.07
CA GLY A 135 1.29 -7.40 -15.06
C GLY A 135 0.98 -8.16 -13.78
N ASP A 136 1.33 -9.44 -13.68
CA ASP A 136 1.12 -10.19 -12.44
C ASP A 136 1.90 -9.51 -11.31
N VAL A 137 1.15 -8.87 -10.45
CA VAL A 137 1.68 -8.26 -9.23
C VAL A 137 1.71 -9.35 -8.19
N ASP A 138 2.70 -10.23 -8.29
CA ASP A 138 2.94 -11.22 -7.25
C ASP A 138 2.31 -12.61 -7.44
N VAL A 139 3.15 -13.60 -7.37
CA VAL A 139 2.75 -15.01 -7.24
C VAL A 139 2.76 -15.36 -5.76
N GLN A 140 1.61 -15.63 -5.19
CA GLN A 140 1.53 -16.12 -3.81
C GLN A 140 1.70 -17.64 -3.77
N THR A 141 2.36 -18.12 -2.74
CA THR A 141 2.26 -19.54 -2.39
C THR A 141 0.86 -19.78 -1.79
N PRO A 142 -0.03 -20.54 -2.46
CA PRO A 142 -1.38 -20.75 -1.97
C PRO A 142 -1.40 -21.54 -0.66
N GLY A 143 -2.48 -21.39 0.11
CA GLY A 143 -2.70 -22.06 1.39
C GLY A 143 -2.69 -21.13 2.59
N VAL A 144 -2.82 -21.72 3.78
CA VAL A 144 -2.82 -20.97 5.04
C VAL A 144 -1.40 -20.72 5.49
N ARG A 145 -1.06 -19.45 5.73
CA ARG A 145 0.28 -19.02 6.14
C ARG A 145 0.22 -18.06 7.34
N PRO A 146 1.21 -18.09 8.26
CA PRO A 146 1.36 -17.01 9.23
C PRO A 146 1.47 -15.67 8.51
N SER A 147 0.68 -14.67 8.92
CA SER A 147 0.59 -13.40 8.18
C SER A 147 1.92 -12.63 8.15
N LEU A 148 2.78 -12.79 9.18
CA LEU A 148 4.12 -12.19 9.19
C LEU A 148 5.07 -12.83 8.16
N GLU A 149 4.82 -14.06 7.69
CA GLU A 149 5.60 -14.65 6.58
C GLU A 149 5.38 -13.90 5.27
N LEU A 150 4.21 -13.27 5.10
CA LEU A 150 3.94 -12.43 3.93
C LEU A 150 4.83 -11.18 3.92
N PHE A 151 5.18 -10.63 5.10
CA PHE A 151 6.19 -9.56 5.17
C PHE A 151 7.59 -10.05 4.75
N ARG A 152 7.92 -11.32 4.97
CA ARG A 152 9.17 -11.90 4.45
C ARG A 152 9.15 -11.98 2.92
N ASP A 153 8.01 -12.30 2.32
CA ASP A 153 7.85 -12.29 0.87
C ASP A 153 8.03 -10.89 0.26
N LEU A 154 7.64 -9.82 0.97
CA LEU A 154 7.89 -8.43 0.56
C LEU A 154 9.39 -8.20 0.28
N PHE A 155 10.26 -8.69 1.16
CA PHE A 155 11.70 -8.50 1.03
C PHE A 155 12.35 -9.51 0.09
N ALA A 156 11.91 -10.76 0.15
CA ALA A 156 12.51 -11.84 -0.63
C ALA A 156 12.12 -11.80 -2.11
N ARG A 157 10.91 -11.34 -2.42
CA ARG A 157 10.30 -11.42 -3.76
C ARG A 157 9.81 -10.07 -4.30
N GLY A 158 9.84 -9.01 -3.49
CA GLY A 158 9.26 -7.71 -3.85
C GLY A 158 7.74 -7.67 -3.79
N SER A 159 7.13 -8.62 -3.06
CA SER A 159 5.68 -8.73 -2.90
C SER A 159 5.09 -7.52 -2.16
N ILE A 160 4.11 -6.83 -2.75
CA ILE A 160 3.42 -5.72 -2.06
C ILE A 160 2.22 -6.19 -1.22
N TYR A 161 1.85 -7.46 -1.29
CA TYR A 161 0.65 -8.00 -0.63
C TYR A 161 0.55 -7.74 0.87
N PRO A 162 1.63 -7.86 1.66
CA PRO A 162 1.50 -7.67 3.09
C PRO A 162 1.12 -6.25 3.48
N ILE A 163 1.34 -5.29 2.58
CA ILE A 163 1.22 -3.86 2.90
C ILE A 163 -0.04 -3.21 2.33
N VAL A 164 -0.68 -3.82 1.32
CA VAL A 164 -1.92 -3.28 0.74
C VAL A 164 -3.15 -3.90 1.39
N CYS A 165 -4.24 -3.14 1.44
CA CYS A 165 -5.51 -3.62 2.01
C CYS A 165 -6.53 -4.07 0.95
N TRP A 166 -6.38 -3.64 -0.30
CA TRP A 166 -7.38 -3.78 -1.35
C TRP A 166 -7.52 -5.20 -1.94
N ASN A 167 -6.52 -6.06 -1.85
CA ASN A 167 -6.58 -7.45 -2.34
C ASN A 167 -7.00 -8.46 -1.25
N LYS A 168 -7.68 -8.01 -0.20
CA LYS A 168 -7.98 -8.81 0.99
C LYS A 168 -9.43 -8.73 1.42
N LEU A 169 -9.83 -9.79 2.11
CA LEU A 169 -11.02 -9.82 2.96
C LEU A 169 -10.59 -10.05 4.40
N PHE A 170 -11.09 -9.25 5.31
CA PHE A 170 -10.76 -9.28 6.73
C PHE A 170 -11.99 -9.64 7.57
N ASP A 171 -11.81 -10.47 8.59
CA ASP A 171 -12.76 -10.53 9.69
C ASP A 171 -12.85 -9.14 10.35
N ALA A 172 -14.06 -8.61 10.52
CA ALA A 172 -14.26 -7.26 11.05
C ALA A 172 -13.64 -7.06 12.44
N ARG A 173 -13.51 -8.15 13.22
CA ARG A 173 -12.88 -8.12 14.55
C ARG A 173 -11.42 -7.67 14.50
N LEU A 174 -10.72 -7.88 13.40
CA LEU A 174 -9.34 -7.41 13.24
C LEU A 174 -9.22 -5.89 13.23
N TRP A 175 -10.30 -5.18 12.91
CA TRP A 175 -10.35 -3.73 12.87
C TRP A 175 -10.81 -3.08 14.17
N GLN A 176 -11.19 -3.87 15.18
CA GLN A 176 -11.57 -3.34 16.50
C GLN A 176 -10.38 -2.64 17.16
N GLY A 177 -10.55 -1.34 17.42
CA GLY A 177 -9.50 -0.50 18.01
C GLY A 177 -8.31 -0.21 17.08
N ARG A 178 -8.34 -0.61 15.80
CA ARG A 178 -7.31 -0.34 14.81
C ARG A 178 -7.83 0.60 13.73
N ARG A 179 -7.03 1.59 13.37
CA ARG A 179 -7.34 2.58 12.33
C ARG A 179 -6.07 2.91 11.55
N PHE A 180 -6.25 3.34 10.32
CA PHE A 180 -5.17 3.91 9.52
C PHE A 180 -4.70 5.22 10.17
N ASP A 181 -3.38 5.44 10.20
CA ASP A 181 -2.81 6.71 10.65
C ASP A 181 -3.00 7.77 9.56
N THR A 182 -3.87 8.74 9.82
CA THR A 182 -4.24 9.79 8.88
C THR A 182 -3.16 10.86 8.66
N SER A 183 -2.06 10.79 9.40
CA SER A 183 -0.91 11.67 9.18
C SER A 183 -0.06 11.27 7.97
N PHE A 184 -0.22 10.05 7.45
CA PHE A 184 0.40 9.59 6.21
C PHE A 184 -0.36 10.11 4.99
N ARG A 185 0.38 10.62 4.01
CA ARG A 185 -0.12 11.08 2.72
C ARG A 185 0.35 10.23 1.54
N TYR A 186 1.21 9.24 1.81
CA TYR A 186 1.74 8.28 0.87
C TYR A 186 2.02 6.95 1.59
N GLY A 187 1.73 5.81 0.94
CA GLY A 187 1.91 4.48 1.55
C GLY A 187 1.01 4.24 2.77
N ASP A 188 -0.12 4.90 2.82
CA ASP A 188 -1.06 4.90 3.95
C ASP A 188 -1.67 3.52 4.23
N ASP A 189 -1.76 2.64 3.25
CA ASP A 189 -2.22 1.25 3.42
C ASP A 189 -1.35 0.48 4.42
N GLY A 190 -0.03 0.61 4.30
CA GLY A 190 0.94 -0.13 5.09
C GLY A 190 1.01 0.26 6.56
N ASN A 191 0.49 1.43 6.93
CA ASN A 191 0.71 1.98 8.26
C ASN A 191 -0.01 1.23 9.40
N VAL A 192 -0.99 0.39 9.09
CA VAL A 192 -1.74 -0.44 10.04
C VAL A 192 -1.55 -1.94 9.82
N MET A 193 -1.10 -2.36 8.63
CA MET A 193 -1.06 -3.78 8.24
C MET A 193 -0.17 -4.64 9.14
N HIS A 194 0.94 -4.12 9.65
CA HIS A 194 1.79 -4.84 10.61
C HIS A 194 1.04 -5.20 11.91
N LEU A 195 0.12 -4.33 12.37
CA LEU A 195 -0.73 -4.59 13.54
C LEU A 195 -1.84 -5.59 13.22
N ILE A 196 -2.41 -5.53 12.01
CA ILE A 196 -3.44 -6.46 11.54
C ILE A 196 -2.88 -7.87 11.39
N CYS A 197 -1.66 -8.00 10.83
CA CYS A 197 -1.03 -9.28 10.56
C CYS A 197 -0.45 -9.96 11.81
N ASP A 198 -0.26 -9.22 12.90
CA ASP A 198 0.38 -9.76 14.11
C ASP A 198 -0.46 -10.86 14.77
N GLY A 199 0.17 -12.03 14.95
CA GLY A 199 -0.49 -13.19 15.55
C GLY A 199 -1.59 -13.82 14.68
N GLN A 200 -1.74 -13.41 13.41
CA GLN A 200 -2.76 -13.91 12.50
C GLN A 200 -2.22 -14.92 11.49
N THR A 201 -3.14 -15.67 10.88
CA THR A 201 -2.92 -16.44 9.66
C THR A 201 -3.71 -15.85 8.52
N THR A 202 -3.18 -15.98 7.29
CA THR A 202 -3.81 -15.53 6.05
C THR A 202 -4.04 -16.73 5.13
N ALA A 203 -5.25 -16.87 4.62
CA ALA A 203 -5.54 -17.78 3.51
C ALA A 203 -5.11 -17.11 2.19
N CYS A 204 -4.06 -17.64 1.57
CA CYS A 204 -3.52 -17.13 0.33
C CYS A 204 -4.15 -17.84 -0.88
N VAL A 205 -4.71 -17.08 -1.79
CA VAL A 205 -5.34 -17.54 -3.03
C VAL A 205 -4.48 -17.08 -4.22
N ASP A 206 -3.95 -18.05 -4.99
CA ASP A 206 -3.13 -17.78 -6.17
C ASP A 206 -4.02 -17.62 -7.42
N ARG A 207 -4.84 -16.56 -7.40
CA ARG A 207 -5.67 -16.13 -8.53
C ARG A 207 -5.68 -14.60 -8.59
N PRO A 208 -5.49 -13.99 -9.78
CA PRO A 208 -5.59 -12.54 -9.95
C PRO A 208 -7.07 -12.12 -9.96
N LEU A 209 -7.60 -11.84 -8.76
CA LEU A 209 -9.01 -11.45 -8.57
C LEU A 209 -9.18 -9.94 -8.42
N TYR A 210 -8.09 -9.20 -8.34
CA TYR A 210 -8.05 -7.75 -8.26
C TYR A 210 -7.24 -7.17 -9.42
N HIS A 211 -7.76 -6.16 -10.11
CA HIS A 211 -7.15 -5.52 -11.27
C HIS A 211 -6.71 -4.11 -10.94
N TYR A 212 -5.41 -3.97 -10.68
CA TYR A 212 -4.80 -2.69 -10.34
C TYR A 212 -4.58 -1.83 -11.59
N ARG A 213 -5.24 -0.69 -11.67
CA ARG A 213 -5.17 0.21 -12.83
C ARG A 213 -3.96 1.13 -12.77
N LEU A 214 -3.12 1.05 -13.82
CA LEU A 214 -2.06 2.03 -14.03
C LEU A 214 -2.59 3.21 -14.84
N ARG A 215 -2.47 4.41 -14.28
CA ARG A 215 -2.86 5.65 -14.97
C ARG A 215 -1.78 6.71 -14.90
N THR A 216 -1.76 7.57 -15.91
CA THR A 216 -0.90 8.75 -15.95
C THR A 216 -1.30 9.68 -14.80
N GLY A 217 -0.32 10.07 -13.96
CA GLY A 217 -0.58 10.96 -12.82
C GLY A 217 -0.99 10.26 -11.51
N SER A 218 -0.95 8.91 -11.46
CA SER A 218 -1.15 8.17 -10.19
C SER A 218 -0.15 8.63 -9.11
N MET A 219 -0.48 8.39 -7.83
CA MET A 219 0.42 8.72 -6.70
C MET A 219 1.79 8.03 -6.80
N THR A 220 1.88 6.92 -7.54
CA THR A 220 3.10 6.17 -7.81
C THR A 220 3.93 6.73 -8.98
N ALA A 221 3.49 7.84 -9.60
CA ALA A 221 4.19 8.49 -10.72
C ALA A 221 5.67 8.77 -10.41
N SER A 222 6.51 8.81 -11.46
CA SER A 222 7.97 8.92 -11.39
C SER A 222 8.52 10.24 -10.85
N VAL A 223 7.66 11.24 -10.60
CA VAL A 223 8.06 12.57 -10.11
C VAL A 223 8.13 12.60 -8.59
N PHE A 224 9.23 13.16 -8.06
CA PHE A 224 9.36 13.36 -6.62
C PHE A 224 8.37 14.42 -6.11
N GLN A 225 7.71 14.09 -4.99
CA GLN A 225 6.91 15.03 -4.20
C GLN A 225 7.24 14.82 -2.71
N PRO A 226 7.28 15.87 -1.85
CA PRO A 226 7.64 15.74 -0.44
C PRO A 226 6.84 14.68 0.33
N ARG A 227 5.56 14.48 -0.01
CA ARG A 227 4.72 13.42 0.59
C ARG A 227 5.28 12.00 0.42
N ARG A 228 6.12 11.74 -0.60
CA ARG A 228 6.77 10.42 -0.79
C ARG A 228 7.78 10.09 0.31
N LEU A 229 8.19 11.08 1.12
CA LEU A 229 9.03 10.83 2.29
C LEU A 229 8.27 10.11 3.42
N ASP A 230 6.94 10.00 3.35
CA ASP A 230 6.17 9.13 4.24
C ASP A 230 6.60 7.66 4.13
N ASP A 231 7.14 7.23 2.98
CA ASP A 231 7.80 5.93 2.87
C ASP A 231 8.86 5.75 3.96
N LEU A 232 9.67 6.76 4.23
CA LEU A 232 10.72 6.67 5.26
C LEU A 232 10.13 6.52 6.67
N ARG A 233 9.00 7.20 6.93
CA ARG A 233 8.27 7.04 8.19
C ARG A 233 7.74 5.63 8.33
N LEU A 234 7.14 5.08 7.26
CA LEU A 234 6.58 3.73 7.23
C LEU A 234 7.64 2.68 7.53
N TRP A 235 8.75 2.71 6.80
CA TRP A 235 9.85 1.74 6.96
C TRP A 235 10.54 1.86 8.32
N HIS A 236 10.70 3.07 8.85
CA HIS A 236 11.20 3.27 10.20
C HIS A 236 10.21 2.78 11.27
N MET A 237 8.92 3.00 11.09
CA MET A 237 7.88 2.50 11.99
C MET A 237 7.91 0.96 12.05
N TRP A 238 8.00 0.29 10.90
CA TRP A 238 8.12 -1.18 10.86
C TRP A 238 9.43 -1.68 11.45
N TYR A 239 10.56 -1.02 11.17
CA TYR A 239 11.84 -1.31 11.82
C TYR A 239 11.68 -1.31 13.34
N ARG A 240 11.11 -0.24 13.91
CA ARG A 240 10.87 -0.12 15.35
C ARG A 240 9.92 -1.20 15.86
N TYR A 241 8.88 -1.50 15.12
CA TYR A 241 7.89 -2.51 15.48
C TYR A 241 8.50 -3.92 15.54
N PHE A 242 9.30 -4.31 14.55
CA PHE A 242 9.90 -5.64 14.48
C PHE A 242 11.14 -5.80 15.34
N LEU A 243 11.82 -4.71 15.72
CA LEU A 243 13.09 -4.74 16.48
C LEU A 243 12.94 -5.48 17.82
N ASP A 244 11.85 -5.25 18.52
CA ASP A 244 11.61 -5.79 19.86
C ASP A 244 10.73 -7.07 19.85
N ARG A 245 10.44 -7.63 18.65
CA ARG A 245 9.58 -8.82 18.55
C ARG A 245 10.39 -10.09 18.40
N PRO A 246 10.10 -11.13 19.22
CA PRO A 246 10.75 -12.43 19.08
C PRO A 246 10.53 -13.03 17.69
N GLY A 247 11.60 -13.53 17.05
CA GLY A 247 11.54 -14.16 15.73
C GLY A 247 11.39 -13.20 14.54
N CYS A 248 11.48 -11.88 14.76
CA CYS A 248 11.34 -10.86 13.71
C CYS A 248 12.62 -10.03 13.46
N ALA A 249 13.77 -10.48 13.96
CA ALA A 249 15.04 -9.75 13.80
C ALA A 249 15.42 -9.53 12.32
N ASP A 250 15.15 -10.50 11.47
CA ASP A 250 15.33 -10.43 10.01
C ASP A 250 14.42 -9.34 9.39
N LEU A 251 13.16 -9.29 9.78
CA LEU A 251 12.21 -8.25 9.31
C LEU A 251 12.68 -6.85 9.73
N ALA A 252 13.15 -6.68 10.97
CA ALA A 252 13.69 -5.41 11.43
C ALA A 252 14.90 -4.98 10.57
N GLN A 253 15.83 -5.90 10.32
CA GLN A 253 17.02 -5.63 9.52
C GLN A 253 16.65 -5.27 8.08
N TRP A 254 15.74 -6.01 7.44
CA TRP A 254 15.27 -5.69 6.10
C TRP A 254 14.57 -4.32 6.04
N CYS A 255 13.74 -3.99 7.02
CA CYS A 255 13.11 -2.67 7.11
C CYS A 255 14.16 -1.56 7.19
N LEU A 256 15.25 -1.76 7.95
CA LEU A 256 16.32 -0.79 8.08
C LEU A 256 17.12 -0.64 6.78
N ALA A 257 17.42 -1.75 6.11
CA ALA A 257 18.10 -1.75 4.83
C ALA A 257 17.29 -0.99 3.77
N ASP A 258 15.97 -1.25 3.70
CA ASP A 258 15.09 -0.57 2.76
C ASP A 258 14.83 0.88 3.15
N TYR A 259 14.76 1.24 4.43
CA TYR A 259 14.74 2.63 4.87
C TYR A 259 15.90 3.43 4.27
N TRP A 260 17.15 2.92 4.39
CA TRP A 260 18.31 3.56 3.80
C TRP A 260 18.22 3.62 2.26
N ARG A 261 17.90 2.51 1.61
CA ARG A 261 17.79 2.42 0.15
C ARG A 261 16.78 3.41 -0.40
N ARG A 262 15.59 3.51 0.23
CA ARG A 262 14.53 4.45 -0.15
C ARG A 262 14.93 5.89 0.09
N PHE A 263 15.58 6.18 1.21
CA PHE A 263 16.10 7.52 1.47
C PHE A 263 17.01 7.98 0.33
N TYR A 264 17.95 7.13 -0.05
CA TYR A 264 18.90 7.43 -1.12
C TYR A 264 18.22 7.58 -2.48
N LEU A 265 17.32 6.65 -2.84
CA LEU A 265 16.59 6.70 -4.11
C LEU A 265 15.67 7.92 -4.22
N LEU A 266 14.94 8.27 -3.17
CA LEU A 266 14.08 9.46 -3.13
C LEU A 266 14.91 10.74 -3.29
N TYR A 267 16.10 10.78 -2.68
CA TYR A 267 17.00 11.93 -2.85
C TYR A 267 17.54 12.03 -4.27
N LEU A 268 17.90 10.91 -4.91
CA LEU A 268 18.31 10.89 -6.31
C LEU A 268 17.17 11.35 -7.22
N LEU A 269 15.96 10.86 -6.99
CA LEU A 269 14.75 11.24 -7.73
C LEU A 269 14.47 12.74 -7.61
N ALA A 270 14.55 13.28 -6.38
CA ALA A 270 14.32 14.71 -6.14
C ALA A 270 15.36 15.63 -6.82
N ARG A 271 16.50 15.06 -7.25
CA ARG A 271 17.60 15.78 -7.90
C ARG A 271 17.78 15.44 -9.36
N GLN A 272 16.91 14.64 -9.96
CA GLN A 272 17.06 14.21 -11.35
C GLN A 272 17.14 15.41 -12.33
N ASP A 273 16.35 16.46 -12.07
CA ASP A 273 16.25 17.65 -12.92
C ASP A 273 17.16 18.81 -12.45
N GLY A 274 18.00 18.61 -11.44
CA GLY A 274 18.91 19.63 -10.94
C GLY A 274 19.08 19.68 -9.43
N PRO A 275 19.47 20.85 -8.87
CA PRO A 275 19.55 21.04 -7.43
C PRO A 275 18.19 20.91 -6.75
N LEU A 276 18.19 20.45 -5.48
CA LEU A 276 16.95 20.46 -4.68
C LEU A 276 16.38 21.86 -4.59
N THR A 277 15.07 21.96 -4.79
CA THR A 277 14.33 23.18 -4.43
C THR A 277 14.45 23.43 -2.91
N PRO A 278 14.25 24.68 -2.43
CA PRO A 278 14.26 24.98 -0.99
C PRO A 278 13.26 24.10 -0.22
N GLU A 279 12.06 23.85 -0.79
CA GLU A 279 11.03 23.01 -0.20
C GLU A 279 11.49 21.55 -0.08
N ASN A 280 12.00 20.96 -1.17
CA ASN A 280 12.49 19.57 -1.16
C ASN A 280 13.67 19.42 -0.19
N ARG A 281 14.57 20.41 -0.13
CA ARG A 281 15.67 20.42 0.83
C ARG A 281 15.15 20.40 2.27
N ALA A 282 14.24 21.29 2.62
CA ALA A 282 13.64 21.35 3.95
C ALA A 282 12.95 20.04 4.33
N ALA A 283 12.26 19.40 3.36
CA ALA A 283 11.64 18.10 3.57
C ALA A 283 12.66 17.00 3.91
N PHE A 284 13.78 16.90 3.19
CA PHE A 284 14.84 15.92 3.49
C PHE A 284 15.57 16.24 4.81
N ASP A 285 15.80 17.52 5.11
CA ASP A 285 16.53 17.93 6.31
C ASP A 285 15.82 17.48 7.60
N GLN A 286 14.50 17.30 7.57
CA GLN A 286 13.72 16.73 8.70
C GLN A 286 14.09 15.28 9.02
N TYR A 287 14.54 14.50 8.03
CA TYR A 287 14.88 13.07 8.18
C TYR A 287 16.37 12.80 8.39
N LEU A 288 17.25 13.77 8.11
CA LEU A 288 18.70 13.59 8.29
C LEU A 288 19.10 13.26 9.74
N PRO A 289 18.53 13.88 10.79
CA PRO A 289 18.84 13.50 12.18
C PRO A 289 18.50 12.02 12.46
N GLN A 290 17.36 11.55 11.96
CA GLN A 290 16.95 10.15 12.10
C GLN A 290 17.94 9.21 11.38
N LEU A 291 18.32 9.50 10.14
CA LEU A 291 19.31 8.72 9.40
C LEU A 291 20.64 8.67 10.16
N ARG A 292 21.11 9.81 10.70
CA ARG A 292 22.35 9.86 11.51
C ARG A 292 22.27 8.96 12.74
N GLY A 293 21.14 8.96 13.43
CA GLY A 293 20.88 8.07 14.58
C GLY A 293 20.90 6.58 14.22
N LEU A 294 20.55 6.23 12.97
CA LEU A 294 20.50 4.85 12.48
C LEU A 294 21.82 4.33 11.88
N LEU A 295 22.85 5.17 11.69
CA LEU A 295 24.10 4.76 11.01
C LEU A 295 24.80 3.60 11.69
N GLY A 296 24.76 3.50 13.02
CA GLY A 296 25.33 2.36 13.76
C GLY A 296 24.60 1.05 13.43
N ALA A 297 23.28 1.07 13.43
CA ALA A 297 22.45 -0.08 13.09
C ALA A 297 22.62 -0.46 11.62
N ILE A 298 22.62 0.50 10.68
CA ILE A 298 22.89 0.28 9.26
C ILE A 298 24.28 -0.36 9.04
N ALA A 299 25.28 0.08 9.79
CA ALA A 299 26.64 -0.49 9.68
C ALA A 299 26.71 -1.94 10.15
N ALA A 300 25.93 -2.31 11.16
CA ALA A 300 25.86 -3.68 11.70
C ALA A 300 24.94 -4.60 10.87
N ASP A 301 24.04 -4.05 10.05
CA ASP A 301 23.03 -4.80 9.32
C ASP A 301 23.66 -5.71 8.24
N PRO A 302 23.40 -7.04 8.24
CA PRO A 302 23.96 -7.97 7.26
C PRO A 302 23.38 -7.81 5.86
N TYR A 303 22.17 -7.27 5.73
CA TYR A 303 21.46 -7.07 4.44
C TYR A 303 21.86 -5.77 3.73
N VAL A 304 22.62 -4.90 4.39
CA VAL A 304 23.19 -3.70 3.77
C VAL A 304 24.57 -3.98 3.23
N PRO A 305 24.83 -3.93 1.91
CA PRO A 305 26.13 -4.14 1.31
C PRO A 305 27.18 -3.13 1.83
N LYS A 306 28.46 -3.53 1.86
CA LYS A 306 29.57 -2.66 2.34
C LYS A 306 29.60 -1.29 1.64
N LEU A 307 29.38 -1.26 0.33
CA LEU A 307 29.35 -0.02 -0.44
C LEU A 307 28.19 0.89 0.02
N GLU A 308 27.01 0.30 0.29
CA GLU A 308 25.84 1.04 0.76
C GLU A 308 26.05 1.57 2.20
N LYS A 309 26.74 0.84 3.06
CA LYS A 309 27.15 1.33 4.39
C LYS A 309 28.07 2.56 4.28
N PHE A 310 28.99 2.54 3.33
CA PHE A 310 29.83 3.70 3.05
C PHE A 310 29.01 4.87 2.50
N ARG A 311 28.13 4.62 1.54
CA ARG A 311 27.24 5.63 0.95
C ARG A 311 26.33 6.26 2.01
N ALA A 312 25.80 5.48 2.95
CA ALA A 312 24.95 6.00 4.04
C ALA A 312 25.72 6.97 4.93
N ARG A 313 26.95 6.65 5.31
CA ARG A 313 27.82 7.55 6.12
C ARG A 313 28.15 8.83 5.37
N LEU A 314 28.58 8.71 4.11
CA LEU A 314 28.92 9.85 3.26
C LEU A 314 27.70 10.76 3.06
N PHE A 315 26.53 10.15 2.78
CA PHE A 315 25.29 10.90 2.58
C PHE A 315 24.86 11.63 3.84
N ALA A 316 24.90 10.98 4.99
CA ALA A 316 24.54 11.61 6.29
C ALA A 316 25.45 12.78 6.66
N ALA A 317 26.73 12.74 6.23
CA ALA A 317 27.71 13.81 6.46
C ALA A 317 27.62 14.93 5.40
N ALA A 318 27.49 14.57 4.12
CA ALA A 318 27.55 15.49 2.99
C ALA A 318 26.66 15.01 1.81
N PRO A 319 25.32 15.22 1.88
CA PRO A 319 24.38 14.71 0.86
C PRO A 319 24.70 15.17 -0.57
N GLY A 320 25.16 16.43 -0.71
CA GLY A 320 25.55 16.98 -2.01
C GLY A 320 26.75 16.28 -2.65
N LEU A 321 27.77 15.96 -1.85
CA LEU A 321 28.94 15.21 -2.30
C LEU A 321 28.56 13.76 -2.68
N ALA A 322 27.76 13.11 -1.84
CA ALA A 322 27.28 11.75 -2.12
C ALA A 322 26.54 11.68 -3.46
N TYR A 323 25.71 12.67 -3.75
CA TYR A 323 25.02 12.77 -5.05
C TYR A 323 25.98 13.01 -6.22
N ALA A 324 26.94 13.91 -6.08
CA ALA A 324 27.90 14.21 -7.13
C ALA A 324 28.72 12.97 -7.51
N LEU A 325 29.16 12.19 -6.52
CA LEU A 325 29.87 10.93 -6.72
C LEU A 325 28.97 9.86 -7.37
N ALA A 326 27.72 9.77 -6.99
CA ALA A 326 26.78 8.83 -7.62
C ALA A 326 26.56 9.12 -9.09
N ARG A 327 26.42 10.41 -9.47
CA ARG A 327 26.31 10.82 -10.87
C ARG A 327 27.57 10.58 -11.69
N ALA A 328 28.73 10.84 -11.10
CA ALA A 328 30.02 10.58 -11.76
C ALA A 328 30.17 9.07 -12.05
N TRP A 329 29.81 8.24 -11.08
CA TRP A 329 29.87 6.78 -11.24
C TRP A 329 28.86 6.24 -12.25
N GLY A 330 27.62 6.74 -12.26
CA GLY A 330 26.61 6.35 -13.25
C GLY A 330 27.00 6.71 -14.68
N ARG A 331 27.70 7.83 -14.89
CA ARG A 331 28.24 8.21 -16.21
C ARG A 331 29.40 7.30 -16.66
N LEU A 332 30.25 6.86 -15.74
CA LEU A 332 31.34 5.93 -16.05
C LEU A 332 30.80 4.51 -16.35
N ALA A 333 29.78 4.05 -15.63
CA ALA A 333 29.13 2.76 -15.87
C ALA A 333 28.24 2.71 -17.12
N GLY A 334 27.66 3.85 -17.53
CA GLY A 334 26.83 3.96 -18.75
C GLY A 334 27.63 4.15 -20.04
N GLY A 335 28.87 4.62 -19.96
CA GLY A 335 29.74 4.81 -21.11
C GLY A 335 30.30 3.52 -21.74
N GLU A 336 30.09 2.36 -21.11
CA GLU A 336 30.48 1.05 -21.66
C GLU A 336 29.35 0.33 -22.44
N LYS A 337 28.17 0.93 -22.57
CA LYS A 337 27.05 0.32 -23.31
C LYS A 337 26.80 0.90 -24.71
N ASP A 338 27.54 1.94 -25.11
CA ASP A 338 27.44 2.58 -26.43
C ASP A 338 28.78 2.54 -27.21
N ALA A 339 29.63 1.54 -27.01
CA ALA A 339 30.84 1.27 -27.77
C ALA A 339 30.77 -0.10 -28.45
#